data_36495623c2e282f8bd350c473ce4ba9a
#
_entry.id   36495623c2e282f8bd350c473ce4ba9a
#
_cell.length_a   1.000
_cell.length_b   1.000
_cell.length_c   1.000
_cell.angle_alpha   90.00
_cell.angle_beta   90.00
_cell.angle_gamma   90.00
#
_symmetry.space_group_name_H-M   'P 1'
#
loop_
_entity.id
_entity.type
_entity.pdbx_description
1 polymer ?
#
loop_
_entity_poly.entity_id
_entity_poly.type
_entity_poly.pdbx_seq_one_letter_code
_entity_poly.pdbx_strand_id
1 'polypeptide(L)'
;MTMMYYMSGEHYEPRGARARRVEDIVRRVEAVPGVQSAFSSNLIPISGGGGGGNVEIEGRAVERGEGSRIAFTGVTPHFHQTIGVRMLRGRDFTDAEGWSRTPVAIVNETMAKRYWPDSDPIDRRFRLVGNGDWFTIIGVAPDLQLFGIDPSNSQAQASAFVPYPYQERLSTGLTVRVAGDPASITSAVRAEIRSSDPNIPTYWVRTLEDVRRLSFWQYGLYGWIFGTIGVVGLLLSAVGVYGVLSYSVSQRTQEIGVRVALGANRSDVLRLIVGQGLLLAGIGVAVGLGLAAFGTPLARSLLYDVSPFDPFSFSAVSAFLVAVALLASYFPARRAMNVDPLIALRGE
;
A
#
# COMPACT_ATOMS: atom_id res chain seq x y z
N MET A 1 0.11 -0.58 20.85
CA MET A 1 0.28 0.88 21.02
C MET A 1 1.66 1.28 20.55
N THR A 2 1.79 2.43 19.92
CA THR A 2 3.09 3.01 19.52
C THR A 2 3.20 4.44 19.99
N MET A 3 4.40 4.89 20.29
CA MET A 3 4.71 6.31 20.57
C MET A 3 6.13 6.62 20.17
N MET A 4 6.43 7.90 20.02
CA MET A 4 7.80 8.38 19.86
C MET A 4 8.23 9.16 21.07
N TYR A 5 9.52 9.09 21.37
CA TYR A 5 10.15 9.95 22.37
C TYR A 5 11.47 10.50 21.84
N TYR A 6 11.88 11.61 22.39
CA TYR A 6 13.03 12.38 21.90
C TYR A 6 14.05 12.60 22.99
N MET A 7 15.29 12.20 22.75
CA MET A 7 16.38 12.28 23.70
C MET A 7 17.42 13.29 23.22
N SER A 8 17.37 14.51 23.74
CA SER A 8 18.32 15.57 23.47
C SER A 8 19.01 16.02 24.74
N GLY A 9 20.15 16.66 24.59
CA GLY A 9 20.95 17.21 25.67
C GLY A 9 22.33 16.55 25.79
N GLU A 10 23.26 17.23 26.42
CA GLU A 10 24.68 16.84 26.51
C GLU A 10 24.88 15.47 27.17
N HIS A 11 24.01 15.09 28.13
CA HIS A 11 24.07 13.79 28.80
C HIS A 11 23.74 12.60 27.89
N TYR A 12 23.16 12.84 26.68
CA TYR A 12 22.92 11.85 25.66
C TYR A 12 23.95 11.82 24.53
N GLU A 13 24.94 12.72 24.54
CA GLU A 13 26.00 12.76 23.55
C GLU A 13 27.00 11.60 23.68
N PRO A 14 27.37 11.13 24.91
CA PRO A 14 28.29 10.01 25.01
C PRO A 14 27.73 8.77 24.33
N ARG A 15 28.62 8.09 23.56
CA ARG A 15 28.25 6.86 22.84
C ARG A 15 27.66 5.82 23.81
N GLY A 16 26.53 5.23 23.44
CA GLY A 16 25.81 4.26 24.25
C GLY A 16 24.92 4.87 25.36
N ALA A 17 24.93 6.18 25.55
CA ALA A 17 24.08 6.82 26.55
C ALA A 17 22.60 6.67 26.23
N ARG A 18 22.23 6.87 24.96
CA ARG A 18 20.85 6.65 24.49
C ARG A 18 20.45 5.19 24.59
N ALA A 19 21.33 4.26 24.20
CA ALA A 19 21.03 2.83 24.28
C ALA A 19 20.72 2.38 25.73
N ARG A 20 21.51 2.83 26.71
CA ARG A 20 21.25 2.54 28.12
C ARG A 20 19.92 3.15 28.61
N ARG A 21 19.58 4.34 28.15
CA ARG A 21 18.29 4.96 28.47
C ARG A 21 17.12 4.21 27.85
N VAL A 22 17.27 3.81 26.60
CA VAL A 22 16.26 2.99 25.91
C VAL A 22 16.05 1.66 26.61
N GLU A 23 17.12 1.01 27.06
CA GLU A 23 17.06 -0.22 27.86
C GLU A 23 16.26 -0.01 29.15
N ASP A 24 16.56 1.04 29.92
CA ASP A 24 15.84 1.37 31.17
C ASP A 24 14.34 1.62 30.87
N ILE A 25 14.02 2.39 29.82
CA ILE A 25 12.64 2.67 29.41
C ILE A 25 11.91 1.38 29.04
N VAL A 26 12.48 0.54 28.17
CA VAL A 26 11.83 -0.70 27.72
C VAL A 26 11.57 -1.62 28.91
N ARG A 27 12.55 -1.84 29.78
CA ARG A 27 12.39 -2.69 30.98
C ARG A 27 11.29 -2.19 31.93
N ARG A 28 11.20 -0.85 32.16
CA ARG A 28 10.14 -0.26 32.97
C ARG A 28 8.78 -0.43 32.35
N VAL A 29 8.68 -0.21 31.03
CA VAL A 29 7.43 -0.36 30.29
C VAL A 29 6.97 -1.82 30.27
N GLU A 30 7.87 -2.78 30.15
CA GLU A 30 7.52 -4.22 30.23
C GLU A 30 7.01 -4.63 31.62
N ALA A 31 7.40 -3.92 32.65
CA ALA A 31 6.90 -4.14 34.02
C ALA A 31 5.49 -3.55 34.26
N VAL A 32 4.94 -2.75 33.38
CA VAL A 32 3.60 -2.17 33.51
C VAL A 32 2.54 -3.27 33.41
N PRO A 33 1.61 -3.38 34.36
CA PRO A 33 0.52 -4.36 34.32
C PRO A 33 -0.29 -4.22 32.99
N GLY A 34 -0.50 -5.33 32.30
CA GLY A 34 -1.21 -5.37 31.01
C GLY A 34 -0.30 -5.30 29.78
N VAL A 35 0.98 -4.99 29.95
CA VAL A 35 1.99 -5.11 28.89
C VAL A 35 2.40 -6.57 28.73
N GLN A 36 2.38 -7.06 27.52
CA GLN A 36 2.84 -8.40 27.15
C GLN A 36 4.30 -8.41 26.69
N SER A 37 4.69 -7.39 25.94
CA SER A 37 6.05 -7.17 25.47
C SER A 37 6.19 -5.75 24.93
N ALA A 38 7.41 -5.24 24.94
CA ALA A 38 7.73 -3.94 24.37
C ALA A 38 9.08 -3.98 23.62
N PHE A 39 9.24 -3.11 22.67
CA PHE A 39 10.53 -2.86 22.04
C PHE A 39 10.65 -1.39 21.62
N SER A 40 11.88 -0.97 21.47
CA SER A 40 12.19 0.31 20.83
C SER A 40 12.99 0.11 19.54
N SER A 41 12.81 1.04 18.61
CA SER A 41 13.54 1.04 17.36
C SER A 41 13.74 2.48 16.86
N ASN A 42 14.66 2.68 15.95
CA ASN A 42 14.90 3.99 15.36
C ASN A 42 13.78 4.48 14.42
N LEU A 43 12.71 3.68 14.29
CA LEU A 43 11.47 4.03 13.57
C LEU A 43 10.28 3.30 14.17
N ILE A 44 9.07 3.84 13.98
CA ILE A 44 7.84 3.08 14.22
C ILE A 44 7.54 2.24 12.97
N PRO A 45 7.21 0.94 13.11
CA PRO A 45 6.80 0.13 11.97
C PRO A 45 5.69 0.79 11.14
N ILE A 46 5.78 0.71 9.83
CA ILE A 46 4.82 1.26 8.84
C ILE A 46 4.81 2.80 8.75
N SER A 47 5.48 3.53 9.67
CA SER A 47 5.39 5.00 9.68
C SER A 47 6.18 5.71 8.57
N GLY A 48 6.94 4.98 7.78
CA GLY A 48 7.91 5.55 6.87
C GLY A 48 9.16 6.05 7.59
N GLY A 49 10.16 6.41 6.84
CA GLY A 49 11.48 6.77 7.37
C GLY A 49 12.33 5.53 7.66
N GLY A 50 13.58 5.71 7.87
CA GLY A 50 14.54 4.65 8.16
C GLY A 50 15.91 5.04 7.64
N GLY A 51 16.93 4.38 8.18
CA GLY A 51 18.28 4.44 7.67
C GLY A 51 18.47 3.43 6.55
N GLY A 52 19.44 3.65 5.71
CA GLY A 52 19.84 2.66 4.72
C GLY A 52 21.16 3.06 4.10
N GLY A 53 21.78 2.11 3.45
CA GLY A 53 23.05 2.33 2.80
C GLY A 53 23.40 1.19 1.85
N ASN A 54 24.43 1.39 1.06
CA ASN A 54 24.95 0.35 0.21
C ASN A 54 25.60 -0.73 1.07
N VAL A 55 25.39 -1.98 0.67
CA VAL A 55 25.91 -3.13 1.38
C VAL A 55 27.14 -3.69 0.66
N GLU A 56 28.09 -4.16 1.44
CA GLU A 56 29.23 -4.95 1.00
C GLU A 56 29.12 -6.34 1.61
N ILE A 57 29.18 -7.36 0.77
CA ILE A 57 29.12 -8.78 1.14
C ILE A 57 30.53 -9.33 1.23
N GLU A 58 30.87 -10.04 2.28
CA GLU A 58 32.17 -10.67 2.45
C GLU A 58 32.48 -11.61 1.28
N GLY A 59 33.66 -11.45 0.72
CA GLY A 59 34.16 -12.25 -0.42
C GLY A 59 33.56 -11.87 -1.78
N ARG A 60 32.81 -10.77 -1.89
CA ARG A 60 32.28 -10.26 -3.18
C ARG A 60 32.81 -8.85 -3.45
N ALA A 61 32.93 -8.52 -4.73
CA ALA A 61 33.24 -7.15 -5.14
C ALA A 61 32.08 -6.21 -4.75
N VAL A 62 32.42 -4.98 -4.35
CA VAL A 62 31.38 -3.98 -3.99
C VAL A 62 30.60 -3.58 -5.23
N GLU A 63 29.35 -3.93 -5.27
CA GLU A 63 28.43 -3.43 -6.28
C GLU A 63 28.04 -1.98 -5.95
N ARG A 64 28.31 -1.05 -6.86
CA ARG A 64 27.90 0.35 -6.75
C ARG A 64 26.67 0.58 -7.63
N GLY A 65 25.53 0.86 -7.03
CA GLY A 65 24.29 1.14 -7.75
C GLY A 65 23.06 1.09 -6.85
N GLU A 66 21.90 1.39 -7.40
CA GLU A 66 20.61 1.34 -6.66
C GLU A 66 20.31 -0.06 -6.11
N GLY A 67 20.74 -1.11 -6.78
CA GLY A 67 20.55 -2.50 -6.36
C GLY A 67 21.31 -2.91 -5.10
N SER A 68 22.35 -2.17 -4.69
CA SER A 68 23.15 -2.48 -3.50
C SER A 68 22.62 -1.84 -2.21
N ARG A 69 21.62 -0.98 -2.30
CA ARG A 69 21.06 -0.29 -1.13
C ARG A 69 20.09 -1.20 -0.36
N ILE A 70 20.31 -1.29 0.95
CA ILE A 70 19.41 -1.96 1.88
C ILE A 70 18.86 -0.98 2.92
N ALA A 71 17.72 -1.31 3.49
CA ALA A 71 17.23 -0.64 4.70
C ALA A 71 17.96 -1.22 5.91
N PHE A 72 18.29 -0.35 6.87
CA PHE A 72 19.06 -0.72 8.05
C PHE A 72 18.43 -0.14 9.31
N THR A 73 17.96 -1.02 10.20
CA THR A 73 17.13 -0.63 11.34
C THR A 73 17.75 -1.15 12.64
N GLY A 74 17.97 -0.24 13.59
CA GLY A 74 18.33 -0.59 14.96
C GLY A 74 17.09 -0.97 15.73
N VAL A 75 17.09 -2.16 16.34
CA VAL A 75 15.99 -2.69 17.14
C VAL A 75 16.49 -3.20 18.48
N THR A 76 15.66 -3.08 19.53
CA THR A 76 15.92 -3.71 20.81
C THR A 76 15.46 -5.16 20.79
N PRO A 77 15.84 -5.99 21.77
CA PRO A 77 15.29 -7.34 21.94
C PRO A 77 13.76 -7.35 21.87
N HIS A 78 13.20 -8.52 21.64
CA HIS A 78 11.74 -8.76 21.54
C HIS A 78 11.02 -8.07 20.36
N PHE A 79 11.76 -7.43 19.42
CA PHE A 79 11.16 -6.78 18.25
C PHE A 79 10.24 -7.72 17.49
N HIS A 80 10.76 -8.85 16.99
CA HIS A 80 9.99 -9.79 16.17
C HIS A 80 8.85 -10.45 16.96
N GLN A 81 9.08 -10.79 18.23
CA GLN A 81 8.06 -11.33 19.12
C GLN A 81 6.92 -10.34 19.33
N THR A 82 7.24 -9.07 19.60
CA THR A 82 6.24 -8.02 19.88
C THR A 82 5.36 -7.74 18.66
N ILE A 83 5.91 -7.76 17.45
CA ILE A 83 5.11 -7.60 16.22
C ILE A 83 4.45 -8.92 15.77
N GLY A 84 4.75 -10.05 16.42
CA GLY A 84 4.14 -11.35 16.12
C GLY A 84 4.72 -12.07 14.93
N VAL A 85 5.97 -11.81 14.60
CA VAL A 85 6.68 -12.40 13.47
C VAL A 85 7.48 -13.62 13.91
N ARG A 86 7.38 -14.71 13.15
CA ARG A 86 8.23 -15.90 13.32
C ARG A 86 9.44 -15.82 12.40
N MET A 87 10.61 -16.18 12.94
CA MET A 87 11.82 -16.34 12.14
C MET A 87 11.63 -17.45 11.11
N LEU A 88 12.07 -17.22 9.88
CA LEU A 88 12.08 -18.22 8.81
C LEU A 88 13.25 -19.20 8.98
N ARG A 89 14.41 -18.67 9.38
CA ARG A 89 15.64 -19.44 9.64
C ARG A 89 16.43 -18.80 10.80
N GLY A 90 17.26 -19.59 11.44
CA GLY A 90 18.12 -19.10 12.53
C GLY A 90 17.34 -18.72 13.78
N ARG A 91 17.76 -17.66 14.44
CA ARG A 91 17.23 -17.21 15.72
C ARG A 91 17.10 -15.69 15.82
N ASP A 92 16.34 -15.20 16.78
CA ASP A 92 16.27 -13.80 17.16
C ASP A 92 17.48 -13.39 18.04
N PHE A 93 17.61 -12.09 18.31
CA PHE A 93 18.59 -11.57 19.24
C PHE A 93 18.35 -12.10 20.65
N THR A 94 19.42 -12.45 21.34
CA THR A 94 19.38 -12.58 22.80
C THR A 94 19.37 -11.18 23.44
N ASP A 95 18.93 -11.09 24.70
CA ASP A 95 18.95 -9.82 25.44
C ASP A 95 20.36 -9.20 25.46
N ALA A 96 21.37 -10.02 25.74
CA ALA A 96 22.76 -9.57 25.77
C ALA A 96 23.23 -8.99 24.43
N GLU A 97 22.88 -9.63 23.31
CA GLU A 97 23.22 -9.16 21.97
C GLU A 97 22.49 -7.88 21.60
N GLY A 98 21.17 -7.81 21.88
CA GLY A 98 20.35 -6.67 21.49
C GLY A 98 20.65 -5.38 22.26
N TRP A 99 21.15 -5.49 23.49
CA TRP A 99 21.56 -4.34 24.31
C TRP A 99 23.05 -3.98 24.19
N SER A 100 23.82 -4.76 23.47
CA SER A 100 25.25 -4.54 23.26
C SER A 100 25.56 -4.18 21.80
N ARG A 101 26.81 -3.79 21.56
CA ARG A 101 27.33 -3.64 20.20
C ARG A 101 27.93 -4.95 19.68
N THR A 102 27.21 -6.05 19.84
CA THR A 102 27.58 -7.31 19.21
C THR A 102 27.28 -7.21 17.71
N PRO A 103 28.25 -7.47 16.82
CA PRO A 103 28.05 -7.28 15.37
C PRO A 103 27.28 -8.46 14.75
N VAL A 104 26.04 -8.60 15.14
CA VAL A 104 25.09 -9.59 14.61
C VAL A 104 23.93 -8.89 13.91
N ALA A 105 23.32 -9.56 12.95
CA ALA A 105 22.18 -9.03 12.23
C ALA A 105 21.15 -10.11 11.90
N ILE A 106 19.90 -9.69 11.77
CA ILE A 106 18.82 -10.46 11.19
C ILE A 106 18.48 -9.79 9.85
N VAL A 107 18.40 -10.57 8.78
CA VAL A 107 18.04 -10.07 7.45
C VAL A 107 16.65 -10.51 7.06
N ASN A 108 15.99 -9.78 6.15
CA ASN A 108 14.70 -10.22 5.63
C ASN A 108 14.89 -11.20 4.46
N GLU A 109 13.80 -11.86 4.08
CA GLU A 109 13.78 -12.87 3.02
C GLU A 109 14.27 -12.29 1.68
N THR A 110 13.85 -11.08 1.33
CA THR A 110 14.29 -10.37 0.11
C THR A 110 15.80 -10.15 0.10
N MET A 111 16.43 -9.75 1.21
CA MET A 111 17.87 -9.60 1.30
C MET A 111 18.58 -10.95 1.17
N ALA A 112 18.05 -11.98 1.84
CA ALA A 112 18.59 -13.33 1.78
C ALA A 112 18.58 -13.88 0.34
N LYS A 113 17.45 -13.78 -0.35
CA LYS A 113 17.32 -14.22 -1.76
C LYS A 113 18.17 -13.42 -2.73
N ARG A 114 18.32 -12.12 -2.50
CA ARG A 114 19.13 -11.24 -3.38
C ARG A 114 20.63 -11.53 -3.33
N TYR A 115 21.14 -11.72 -2.12
CA TYR A 115 22.60 -11.83 -1.93
C TYR A 115 23.07 -13.28 -1.74
N TRP A 116 22.20 -14.20 -1.38
CA TRP A 116 22.54 -15.63 -1.18
C TRP A 116 21.48 -16.56 -1.80
N PRO A 117 21.19 -16.43 -3.13
CA PRO A 117 20.09 -17.18 -3.76
C PRO A 117 20.29 -18.70 -3.65
N ASP A 118 21.53 -19.17 -3.75
CA ASP A 118 21.88 -20.60 -3.81
C ASP A 118 22.58 -21.12 -2.55
N SER A 119 22.61 -20.32 -1.46
CA SER A 119 23.31 -20.68 -0.23
C SER A 119 22.60 -20.20 1.02
N ASP A 120 22.91 -20.82 2.16
CA ASP A 120 22.37 -20.35 3.45
C ASP A 120 23.01 -19.01 3.83
N PRO A 121 22.22 -17.96 4.12
CA PRO A 121 22.75 -16.69 4.59
C PRO A 121 23.21 -16.71 6.05
N ILE A 122 22.83 -17.71 6.85
CA ILE A 122 23.27 -17.83 8.26
C ILE A 122 24.80 -17.95 8.32
N ASP A 123 25.40 -17.30 9.31
CA ASP A 123 26.86 -17.19 9.54
C ASP A 123 27.63 -16.45 8.41
N ARG A 124 26.94 -15.96 7.39
CA ARG A 124 27.55 -15.06 6.40
C ARG A 124 27.66 -13.66 6.96
N ARG A 125 28.61 -12.88 6.42
CA ARG A 125 28.89 -11.53 6.89
C ARG A 125 28.65 -10.48 5.81
N PHE A 126 28.15 -9.34 6.26
CA PHE A 126 28.02 -8.14 5.42
C PHE A 126 28.36 -6.90 6.27
N ARG A 127 28.63 -5.77 5.61
CA ARG A 127 28.74 -4.46 6.26
C ARG A 127 28.08 -3.39 5.39
N LEU A 128 27.76 -2.26 5.99
CA LEU A 128 27.42 -1.06 5.23
C LEU A 128 28.72 -0.41 4.72
N VAL A 129 28.70 0.03 3.48
CA VAL A 129 29.84 0.76 2.89
C VAL A 129 30.09 2.02 3.73
N GLY A 130 31.34 2.17 4.20
CA GLY A 130 31.72 3.26 5.09
C GLY A 130 31.48 3.00 6.60
N ASN A 131 30.92 1.85 6.96
CA ASN A 131 30.83 1.39 8.34
C ASN A 131 31.86 0.26 8.58
N GLY A 132 32.69 0.37 9.61
CA GLY A 132 33.81 -0.56 9.84
C GLY A 132 33.42 -1.96 10.28
N ASP A 133 32.21 -2.15 10.86
CA ASP A 133 31.82 -3.41 11.50
C ASP A 133 31.23 -4.40 10.49
N TRP A 134 31.72 -5.66 10.51
CA TRP A 134 31.13 -6.78 9.78
C TRP A 134 30.07 -7.45 10.64
N PHE A 135 28.83 -7.45 10.16
CA PHE A 135 27.70 -8.10 10.84
C PHE A 135 27.58 -9.56 10.40
N THR A 136 27.52 -10.46 11.36
CA THR A 136 27.22 -11.88 11.13
C THR A 136 25.71 -12.09 11.13
N ILE A 137 25.18 -12.74 10.11
CA ILE A 137 23.76 -13.04 10.00
C ILE A 137 23.42 -14.20 10.92
N ILE A 138 22.53 -13.98 11.89
CA ILE A 138 22.07 -14.98 12.87
C ILE A 138 20.64 -15.46 12.62
N GLY A 139 19.89 -14.76 11.78
CA GLY A 139 18.51 -15.10 11.49
C GLY A 139 18.01 -14.50 10.18
N VAL A 140 16.94 -15.10 9.67
CA VAL A 140 16.18 -14.62 8.52
C VAL A 140 14.72 -14.44 8.95
N ALA A 141 14.23 -13.20 8.87
CA ALA A 141 12.84 -12.84 9.10
C ALA A 141 12.05 -12.77 7.78
N PRO A 142 10.72 -12.94 7.78
CA PRO A 142 9.92 -12.66 6.61
C PRO A 142 9.99 -11.17 6.24
N ASP A 143 9.58 -10.84 5.03
CA ASP A 143 9.52 -9.46 4.58
C ASP A 143 8.48 -8.67 5.37
N LEU A 144 8.90 -7.57 5.95
CA LEU A 144 8.08 -6.67 6.76
C LEU A 144 7.98 -5.31 6.09
N GLN A 145 6.79 -4.79 5.94
CA GLN A 145 6.57 -3.42 5.45
C GLN A 145 6.79 -2.41 6.57
N LEU A 146 8.05 -2.14 6.90
CA LEU A 146 8.41 -1.25 8.01
C LEU A 146 8.59 0.20 7.58
N PHE A 147 8.98 0.43 6.32
CA PHE A 147 9.44 1.73 5.83
C PHE A 147 8.36 2.58 5.15
N GLY A 148 7.07 2.30 5.43
CA GLY A 148 5.95 2.89 4.72
C GLY A 148 5.66 2.16 3.40
N ILE A 149 4.68 2.66 2.70
CA ILE A 149 4.26 2.09 1.43
C ILE A 149 4.81 2.98 0.35
N ASP A 150 5.79 2.49 -0.38
CA ASP A 150 6.27 3.11 -1.61
C ASP A 150 5.64 2.38 -2.80
N PRO A 151 4.68 3.01 -3.52
CA PRO A 151 4.04 2.38 -4.67
C PRO A 151 5.01 2.14 -5.83
N SER A 152 6.07 2.95 -5.92
CA SER A 152 7.08 2.78 -6.95
C SER A 152 7.96 1.54 -6.71
N ASN A 153 7.93 1.02 -5.48
CA ASN A 153 8.69 -0.16 -5.06
C ASN A 153 7.79 -1.11 -4.25
N SER A 154 6.82 -1.73 -4.93
CA SER A 154 5.93 -2.75 -4.35
C SER A 154 6.66 -4.02 -3.93
N GLN A 155 7.92 -4.20 -4.35
CA GLN A 155 8.76 -5.28 -3.88
C GLN A 155 9.27 -4.97 -2.47
N ALA A 156 9.28 -5.97 -1.62
CA ALA A 156 9.87 -5.86 -0.29
C ALA A 156 11.32 -5.37 -0.40
N GLN A 157 11.63 -4.29 0.32
CA GLN A 157 12.97 -3.74 0.33
C GLN A 157 13.90 -4.68 1.08
N ALA A 158 15.07 -5.00 0.50
CA ALA A 158 16.10 -5.73 1.22
C ALA A 158 16.46 -4.98 2.51
N SER A 159 16.37 -5.65 3.66
CA SER A 159 16.45 -5.04 4.98
C SER A 159 17.30 -5.85 5.93
N ALA A 160 18.02 -5.16 6.82
CA ALA A 160 18.73 -5.75 7.93
C ALA A 160 18.36 -5.07 9.25
N PHE A 161 18.14 -5.90 10.28
CA PHE A 161 17.93 -5.50 11.65
C PHE A 161 19.19 -5.73 12.44
N VAL A 162 19.60 -4.76 13.23
CA VAL A 162 20.80 -4.83 14.06
C VAL A 162 20.47 -4.40 15.50
N PRO A 163 21.30 -4.75 16.48
CA PRO A 163 21.14 -4.25 17.84
C PRO A 163 21.04 -2.72 17.88
N TYR A 164 20.10 -2.20 18.67
CA TYR A 164 19.79 -0.77 18.79
C TYR A 164 21.06 0.10 18.99
N PRO A 165 22.09 -0.28 19.78
CA PRO A 165 23.28 0.53 19.97
C PRO A 165 24.11 0.82 18.70
N TYR A 166 23.81 0.16 17.59
CA TYR A 166 24.40 0.49 16.27
C TYR A 166 23.70 1.65 15.55
N GLN A 167 22.44 1.94 15.92
CA GLN A 167 21.57 2.93 15.25
C GLN A 167 20.91 3.87 16.26
N GLU A 168 21.63 4.31 17.26
CA GLU A 168 21.14 5.30 18.21
C GLU A 168 20.67 6.57 17.49
N ARG A 169 19.44 7.00 17.79
CA ARG A 169 18.83 8.21 17.21
C ARG A 169 18.34 9.13 18.33
N LEU A 170 18.22 10.43 18.03
CA LEU A 170 17.58 11.41 18.90
C LEU A 170 16.09 11.06 19.11
N SER A 171 15.42 10.70 18.04
CA SER A 171 14.03 10.27 18.04
C SER A 171 13.96 8.75 17.94
N THR A 172 13.25 8.13 18.87
CA THR A 172 13.13 6.68 19.00
C THR A 172 11.66 6.30 19.11
N GLY A 173 11.25 5.27 18.39
CA GLY A 173 9.93 4.68 18.48
C GLY A 173 9.86 3.63 19.59
N LEU A 174 8.82 3.67 20.40
CA LEU A 174 8.43 2.62 21.33
C LEU A 174 7.16 1.95 20.82
N THR A 175 7.17 0.65 20.73
CA THR A 175 5.99 -0.17 20.41
C THR A 175 5.72 -1.14 21.54
N VAL A 176 4.46 -1.18 22.01
CA VAL A 176 4.03 -1.97 23.15
C VAL A 176 2.87 -2.86 22.72
N ARG A 177 3.02 -4.16 22.96
CA ARG A 177 1.92 -5.13 22.85
C ARG A 177 1.19 -5.23 24.17
N VAL A 178 -0.13 -5.12 24.12
CA VAL A 178 -0.99 -5.12 25.31
C VAL A 178 -2.06 -6.19 25.22
N ALA A 179 -2.52 -6.65 26.39
CA ALA A 179 -3.63 -7.59 26.53
C ALA A 179 -4.94 -6.81 26.73
N GLY A 180 -5.41 -6.10 25.71
CA GLY A 180 -6.65 -5.33 25.82
C GLY A 180 -6.58 -3.98 25.11
N ASP A 181 -7.33 -3.00 25.62
CA ASP A 181 -7.37 -1.66 24.99
C ASP A 181 -6.04 -0.91 25.22
N PRO A 182 -5.32 -0.56 24.15
CA PRO A 182 -4.10 0.22 24.23
C PRO A 182 -4.26 1.60 24.90
N ALA A 183 -5.45 2.18 24.89
CA ALA A 183 -5.69 3.48 25.50
C ALA A 183 -5.58 3.43 27.03
N SER A 184 -5.96 2.30 27.64
CA SER A 184 -5.98 2.12 29.09
C SER A 184 -4.60 2.20 29.78
N ILE A 185 -3.53 1.82 29.07
CA ILE A 185 -2.16 1.80 29.61
C ILE A 185 -1.32 3.01 29.20
N THR A 186 -1.83 3.87 28.33
CA THR A 186 -1.06 4.99 27.77
C THR A 186 -0.49 5.92 28.86
N SER A 187 -1.29 6.24 29.88
CA SER A 187 -0.87 7.09 30.99
C SER A 187 0.22 6.42 31.84
N ALA A 188 0.10 5.12 32.11
CA ALA A 188 1.08 4.37 32.88
C ALA A 188 2.42 4.29 32.12
N VAL A 189 2.40 3.97 30.82
CA VAL A 189 3.61 3.94 29.98
C VAL A 189 4.30 5.31 29.94
N ARG A 190 3.54 6.39 29.80
CA ARG A 190 4.09 7.76 29.86
C ARG A 190 4.70 8.08 31.24
N ALA A 191 4.08 7.61 32.31
CA ALA A 191 4.61 7.81 33.65
C ALA A 191 5.96 7.11 33.82
N GLU A 192 6.10 5.88 33.29
CA GLU A 192 7.37 5.15 33.35
C GLU A 192 8.48 5.82 32.51
N ILE A 193 8.17 6.37 31.35
CA ILE A 193 9.15 7.12 30.57
C ILE A 193 9.60 8.39 31.34
N ARG A 194 8.66 9.12 31.94
CA ARG A 194 8.97 10.31 32.75
C ARG A 194 9.75 9.97 34.02
N SER A 195 9.51 8.82 34.62
CA SER A 195 10.27 8.37 35.81
C SER A 195 11.70 8.01 35.46
N SER A 196 11.96 7.57 34.22
CA SER A 196 13.30 7.37 33.69
C SER A 196 14.04 8.69 33.46
N ASP A 197 13.38 9.65 32.79
CA ASP A 197 13.88 11.02 32.61
C ASP A 197 12.71 11.99 32.37
N PRO A 198 12.48 12.95 33.31
CA PRO A 198 11.40 13.94 33.20
C PRO A 198 11.49 14.84 31.96
N ASN A 199 12.67 14.97 31.36
CA ASN A 199 12.90 15.84 30.21
C ASN A 199 12.64 15.15 28.86
N ILE A 200 12.31 13.86 28.85
CA ILE A 200 11.99 13.15 27.61
C ILE A 200 10.55 13.46 27.16
N PRO A 201 10.33 14.26 26.12
CA PRO A 201 9.00 14.46 25.57
C PRO A 201 8.52 13.20 24.85
N THR A 202 7.29 12.82 25.14
CA THR A 202 6.59 11.72 24.43
C THR A 202 5.54 12.31 23.51
N TYR A 203 5.52 11.88 22.28
CA TYR A 203 4.59 12.37 21.25
C TYR A 203 4.17 11.25 20.30
N TRP A 204 3.22 11.56 19.43
CA TRP A 204 2.74 10.66 18.38
C TRP A 204 2.23 9.31 18.91
N VAL A 205 1.46 9.37 20.01
CA VAL A 205 0.86 8.17 20.62
C VAL A 205 -0.32 7.71 19.77
N ARG A 206 -0.22 6.50 19.23
CA ARG A 206 -1.20 5.91 18.32
C ARG A 206 -1.25 4.40 18.49
N THR A 207 -2.31 3.79 17.98
CA THR A 207 -2.29 2.35 17.75
C THR A 207 -1.53 2.05 16.45
N LEU A 208 -1.01 0.83 16.30
CA LEU A 208 -0.38 0.43 15.04
C LEU A 208 -1.39 0.43 13.87
N GLU A 209 -2.67 0.19 14.18
CA GLU A 209 -3.76 0.29 13.21
C GLU A 209 -3.96 1.75 12.73
N ASP A 210 -3.88 2.74 13.63
CA ASP A 210 -3.95 4.15 13.22
C ASP A 210 -2.76 4.55 12.36
N VAL A 211 -1.55 4.03 12.69
CA VAL A 211 -0.36 4.23 11.86
C VAL A 211 -0.59 3.66 10.47
N ARG A 212 -1.13 2.45 10.38
CA ARG A 212 -1.49 1.81 9.11
C ARG A 212 -2.49 2.65 8.34
N ARG A 213 -3.58 3.09 8.95
CA ARG A 213 -4.58 3.95 8.30
C ARG A 213 -3.99 5.24 7.77
N LEU A 214 -3.10 5.88 8.55
CA LEU A 214 -2.41 7.09 8.13
C LEU A 214 -1.44 6.84 6.96
N SER A 215 -0.80 5.70 6.91
CA SER A 215 0.07 5.34 5.78
C SER A 215 -0.73 5.08 4.50
N PHE A 216 -1.99 4.66 4.63
CA PHE A 216 -2.87 4.34 3.49
C PHE A 216 -3.86 5.47 3.12
N TRP A 217 -3.95 6.57 3.86
CA TRP A 217 -4.96 7.61 3.62
C TRP A 217 -4.91 8.21 2.21
N GLN A 218 -3.72 8.35 1.64
CA GLN A 218 -3.51 8.89 0.29
C GLN A 218 -4.16 7.99 -0.77
N TYR A 219 -4.06 6.68 -0.61
CA TYR A 219 -4.68 5.72 -1.54
C TYR A 219 -6.20 5.77 -1.46
N GLY A 220 -6.76 5.93 -0.26
CA GLY A 220 -8.17 6.19 -0.07
C GLY A 220 -8.62 7.47 -0.80
N LEU A 221 -7.85 8.54 -0.67
CA LEU A 221 -8.12 9.81 -1.35
C LEU A 221 -8.08 9.65 -2.88
N TYR A 222 -7.05 9.00 -3.42
CA TYR A 222 -6.97 8.72 -4.86
C TYR A 222 -8.15 7.87 -5.34
N GLY A 223 -8.53 6.84 -4.57
CA GLY A 223 -9.71 6.03 -4.86
C GLY A 223 -10.99 6.85 -4.96
N TRP A 224 -11.21 7.78 -4.04
CA TRP A 224 -12.35 8.69 -4.07
C TRP A 224 -12.32 9.66 -5.27
N ILE A 225 -11.16 10.26 -5.57
CA ILE A 225 -11.01 11.19 -6.70
C ILE A 225 -11.27 10.45 -8.03
N PHE A 226 -10.57 9.35 -8.27
CA PHE A 226 -10.73 8.59 -9.52
C PHE A 226 -12.12 7.95 -9.62
N GLY A 227 -12.69 7.47 -8.50
CA GLY A 227 -14.05 6.96 -8.45
C GLY A 227 -15.08 8.02 -8.83
N THR A 228 -14.94 9.23 -8.29
CA THR A 228 -15.86 10.34 -8.63
C THR A 228 -15.74 10.73 -10.10
N ILE A 229 -14.52 10.88 -10.63
CA ILE A 229 -14.28 11.16 -12.05
C ILE A 229 -14.88 10.06 -12.93
N GLY A 230 -14.72 8.79 -12.53
CA GLY A 230 -15.30 7.64 -13.23
C GLY A 230 -16.82 7.68 -13.28
N VAL A 231 -17.47 8.00 -12.16
CA VAL A 231 -18.94 8.13 -12.11
C VAL A 231 -19.43 9.29 -12.98
N VAL A 232 -18.77 10.44 -12.92
CA VAL A 232 -19.12 11.60 -13.78
C VAL A 232 -18.94 11.25 -15.27
N GLY A 233 -17.81 10.62 -15.62
CA GLY A 233 -17.55 10.18 -16.99
C GLY A 233 -18.60 9.18 -17.50
N LEU A 234 -19.02 8.25 -16.63
CA LEU A 234 -20.06 7.28 -16.93
C LEU A 234 -21.42 7.97 -17.20
N LEU A 235 -21.81 8.92 -16.35
CA LEU A 235 -23.06 9.68 -16.53
C LEU A 235 -23.05 10.48 -17.82
N LEU A 236 -21.94 11.16 -18.12
CA LEU A 236 -21.77 11.89 -19.38
C LEU A 236 -21.84 10.96 -20.60
N SER A 237 -21.22 9.80 -20.53
CA SER A 237 -21.27 8.78 -21.58
C SER A 237 -22.69 8.26 -21.78
N ALA A 238 -23.42 7.98 -20.72
CA ALA A 238 -24.82 7.53 -20.80
C ALA A 238 -25.72 8.59 -21.46
N VAL A 239 -25.57 9.86 -21.06
CA VAL A 239 -26.29 11.00 -21.67
C VAL A 239 -25.91 11.16 -23.14
N GLY A 240 -24.62 11.03 -23.48
CA GLY A 240 -24.12 11.09 -24.85
C GLY A 240 -24.73 10.00 -25.74
N VAL A 241 -24.69 8.75 -25.30
CA VAL A 241 -25.29 7.62 -26.04
C VAL A 241 -26.80 7.83 -26.20
N TYR A 242 -27.49 8.23 -25.12
CA TYR A 242 -28.93 8.54 -25.17
C TYR A 242 -29.23 9.65 -26.21
N GLY A 243 -28.48 10.75 -26.19
CA GLY A 243 -28.68 11.88 -27.09
C GLY A 243 -28.49 11.50 -28.55
N VAL A 244 -27.39 10.79 -28.88
CA VAL A 244 -27.10 10.34 -30.25
C VAL A 244 -28.19 9.39 -30.77
N LEU A 245 -28.59 8.42 -29.94
CA LEU A 245 -29.63 7.47 -30.36
C LEU A 245 -31.00 8.12 -30.46
N SER A 246 -31.35 9.03 -29.55
CA SER A 246 -32.64 9.76 -29.61
C SER A 246 -32.70 10.63 -30.90
N TYR A 247 -31.61 11.29 -31.25
CA TYR A 247 -31.50 12.06 -32.47
C TYR A 247 -31.60 11.16 -33.73
N SER A 248 -30.87 10.05 -33.74
CA SER A 248 -30.93 9.07 -34.82
C SER A 248 -32.34 8.50 -35.03
N VAL A 249 -33.04 8.19 -33.97
CA VAL A 249 -34.45 7.73 -34.00
C VAL A 249 -35.36 8.80 -34.55
N SER A 250 -35.21 10.05 -34.09
CA SER A 250 -36.02 11.19 -34.56
C SER A 250 -35.87 11.44 -36.06
N GLN A 251 -34.63 11.37 -36.59
CA GLN A 251 -34.39 11.52 -38.00
C GLN A 251 -34.97 10.39 -38.88
N ARG A 252 -35.13 9.19 -38.30
CA ARG A 252 -35.61 8.00 -39.03
C ARG A 252 -37.04 7.63 -38.68
N THR A 253 -37.80 8.54 -38.03
CA THR A 253 -39.18 8.27 -37.59
C THR A 253 -40.07 7.85 -38.77
N GLN A 254 -39.94 8.50 -39.91
CA GLN A 254 -40.71 8.17 -41.13
C GLN A 254 -40.34 6.78 -41.68
N GLU A 255 -39.06 6.44 -41.74
CA GLU A 255 -38.57 5.12 -42.19
C GLU A 255 -39.11 4.01 -41.24
N ILE A 256 -39.02 4.24 -39.92
CA ILE A 256 -39.53 3.32 -38.91
C ILE A 256 -41.05 3.17 -39.05
N GLY A 257 -41.79 4.26 -39.25
CA GLY A 257 -43.23 4.26 -39.45
C GLY A 257 -43.66 3.45 -40.67
N VAL A 258 -42.97 3.61 -41.83
CA VAL A 258 -43.21 2.79 -43.03
C VAL A 258 -42.95 1.31 -42.79
N ARG A 259 -41.86 0.97 -42.10
CA ARG A 259 -41.55 -0.45 -41.81
C ARG A 259 -42.62 -1.08 -40.88
N VAL A 260 -43.09 -0.35 -39.88
CA VAL A 260 -44.15 -0.81 -38.97
C VAL A 260 -45.45 -0.97 -39.72
N ALA A 261 -45.80 -0.04 -40.64
CA ALA A 261 -47.00 -0.13 -41.52
C ALA A 261 -46.95 -1.35 -42.45
N LEU A 262 -45.72 -1.74 -42.90
CA LEU A 262 -45.47 -2.93 -43.72
C LEU A 262 -45.40 -4.23 -42.92
N GLY A 263 -45.66 -4.20 -41.62
CA GLY A 263 -45.75 -5.40 -40.75
C GLY A 263 -44.46 -5.77 -40.02
N ALA A 264 -43.47 -4.87 -39.91
CA ALA A 264 -42.30 -5.11 -39.08
C ALA A 264 -42.67 -5.24 -37.60
N ASN A 265 -42.12 -6.24 -36.95
CA ASN A 265 -42.36 -6.45 -35.53
C ASN A 265 -41.62 -5.38 -34.68
N ARG A 266 -42.22 -5.06 -33.52
CA ARG A 266 -41.58 -4.12 -32.56
C ARG A 266 -40.19 -4.59 -32.11
N SER A 267 -39.95 -5.90 -32.10
CA SER A 267 -38.64 -6.49 -31.80
C SER A 267 -37.57 -6.15 -32.85
N ASP A 268 -37.95 -5.98 -34.10
CA ASP A 268 -36.99 -5.66 -35.19
C ASP A 268 -36.48 -4.24 -35.07
N VAL A 269 -37.37 -3.30 -34.73
CA VAL A 269 -37.03 -1.90 -34.44
C VAL A 269 -36.14 -1.81 -33.19
N LEU A 270 -36.51 -2.55 -32.14
CA LEU A 270 -35.70 -2.60 -30.89
C LEU A 270 -34.27 -3.09 -31.21
N ARG A 271 -34.19 -4.23 -31.92
CA ARG A 271 -32.90 -4.85 -32.30
C ARG A 271 -32.02 -3.93 -33.14
N LEU A 272 -32.63 -3.15 -34.02
CA LEU A 272 -31.89 -2.18 -34.85
C LEU A 272 -31.26 -1.08 -34.00
N ILE A 273 -32.04 -0.44 -33.11
CA ILE A 273 -31.60 0.70 -32.29
C ILE A 273 -30.62 0.24 -31.23
N VAL A 274 -30.91 -0.85 -30.53
CA VAL A 274 -30.03 -1.41 -29.52
C VAL A 274 -28.71 -1.91 -30.16
N GLY A 275 -28.80 -2.51 -31.37
CA GLY A 275 -27.60 -2.91 -32.13
C GLY A 275 -26.69 -1.74 -32.48
N GLN A 276 -27.22 -0.58 -32.82
CA GLN A 276 -26.44 0.64 -33.04
C GLN A 276 -25.81 1.14 -31.76
N GLY A 277 -26.53 1.13 -30.64
CA GLY A 277 -26.00 1.49 -29.32
C GLY A 277 -24.87 0.55 -28.89
N LEU A 278 -25.03 -0.76 -29.10
CA LEU A 278 -23.99 -1.76 -28.82
C LEU A 278 -22.74 -1.58 -29.69
N LEU A 279 -22.90 -1.25 -30.95
CA LEU A 279 -21.77 -0.98 -31.85
C LEU A 279 -20.97 0.24 -31.40
N LEU A 280 -21.65 1.32 -31.03
CA LEU A 280 -21.00 2.52 -30.48
C LEU A 280 -20.30 2.23 -29.17
N ALA A 281 -20.97 1.50 -28.27
CA ALA A 281 -20.39 1.09 -27.02
C ALA A 281 -19.16 0.17 -27.21
N GLY A 282 -19.25 -0.78 -28.16
CA GLY A 282 -18.13 -1.69 -28.48
C GLY A 282 -16.91 -0.94 -29.01
N ILE A 283 -17.11 0.02 -29.91
CA ILE A 283 -16.01 0.90 -30.40
C ILE A 283 -15.43 1.70 -29.23
N GLY A 284 -16.29 2.32 -28.40
CA GLY A 284 -15.86 3.10 -27.24
C GLY A 284 -15.07 2.27 -26.23
N VAL A 285 -15.52 1.05 -25.93
CA VAL A 285 -14.82 0.11 -25.05
C VAL A 285 -13.48 -0.30 -25.65
N ALA A 286 -13.41 -0.63 -26.94
CA ALA A 286 -12.16 -1.01 -27.60
C ALA A 286 -11.13 0.12 -27.57
N VAL A 287 -11.54 1.36 -27.90
CA VAL A 287 -10.66 2.53 -27.82
C VAL A 287 -10.26 2.83 -26.39
N GLY A 288 -11.22 2.77 -25.43
CA GLY A 288 -10.97 2.99 -24.01
C GLY A 288 -9.99 1.99 -23.42
N LEU A 289 -10.12 0.70 -23.76
CA LEU A 289 -9.19 -0.34 -23.35
C LEU A 289 -7.79 -0.13 -23.94
N GLY A 290 -7.71 0.31 -25.20
CA GLY A 290 -6.43 0.66 -25.83
C GLY A 290 -5.75 1.83 -25.14
N LEU A 291 -6.48 2.91 -24.84
CA LEU A 291 -5.95 4.06 -24.09
C LEU A 291 -5.58 3.70 -22.65
N ALA A 292 -6.38 2.88 -21.98
CA ALA A 292 -6.07 2.40 -20.63
C ALA A 292 -4.79 1.56 -20.64
N ALA A 293 -4.63 0.63 -21.58
CA ALA A 293 -3.43 -0.17 -21.72
C ALA A 293 -2.18 0.68 -21.97
N PHE A 294 -2.30 1.74 -22.77
CA PHE A 294 -1.22 2.69 -23.04
C PHE A 294 -0.92 3.58 -21.82
N GLY A 295 -1.94 4.01 -21.07
CA GLY A 295 -1.80 4.85 -19.88
C GLY A 295 -1.35 4.11 -18.61
N THR A 296 -1.56 2.79 -18.55
CA THR A 296 -1.24 1.96 -17.38
C THR A 296 0.21 2.07 -16.88
N PRO A 297 1.26 2.12 -17.75
CA PRO A 297 2.63 2.32 -17.30
C PRO A 297 2.85 3.64 -16.55
N LEU A 298 2.12 4.70 -16.93
CA LEU A 298 2.19 6.01 -16.24
C LEU A 298 1.57 5.96 -14.84
N ALA A 299 0.53 5.14 -14.66
CA ALA A 299 -0.13 4.95 -13.37
C ALA A 299 0.56 3.90 -12.47
N ARG A 300 1.60 3.21 -12.95
CA ARG A 300 2.28 2.12 -12.24
C ARG A 300 2.82 2.55 -10.87
N SER A 301 3.28 3.78 -10.74
CA SER A 301 3.76 4.36 -9.48
C SER A 301 2.64 4.65 -8.45
N LEU A 302 1.37 4.62 -8.87
CA LEU A 302 0.21 4.84 -8.02
C LEU A 302 -0.50 3.53 -7.62
N LEU A 303 -0.15 2.42 -8.28
CA LEU A 303 -0.75 1.10 -8.05
C LEU A 303 0.11 0.32 -7.06
N TYR A 304 -0.46 -0.02 -5.90
CA TYR A 304 0.18 -0.83 -4.89
C TYR A 304 -0.29 -2.28 -5.00
N ASP A 305 0.64 -3.20 -5.24
CA ASP A 305 0.43 -4.67 -5.30
C ASP A 305 -0.72 -5.13 -6.22
N VAL A 306 -1.07 -4.30 -7.20
CA VAL A 306 -2.06 -4.63 -8.24
C VAL A 306 -1.34 -4.72 -9.58
N SER A 307 -1.53 -5.85 -10.26
CA SER A 307 -1.03 -5.98 -11.63
C SER A 307 -1.64 -4.87 -12.50
N PRO A 308 -0.82 -4.09 -13.22
CA PRO A 308 -1.30 -3.07 -14.14
C PRO A 308 -2.29 -3.59 -15.19
N PHE A 309 -2.21 -4.88 -15.51
CA PHE A 309 -3.08 -5.60 -16.45
C PHE A 309 -3.86 -6.70 -15.73
N ASP A 310 -4.75 -6.31 -14.78
CA ASP A 310 -5.64 -7.26 -14.16
C ASP A 310 -6.83 -7.60 -15.08
N PRO A 311 -6.90 -8.82 -15.66
CA PRO A 311 -7.95 -9.17 -16.62
C PRO A 311 -9.35 -9.13 -16.02
N PHE A 312 -9.46 -9.35 -14.71
CA PHE A 312 -10.76 -9.31 -14.01
C PHE A 312 -11.31 -7.88 -13.97
N SER A 313 -10.48 -6.91 -13.56
CA SER A 313 -10.87 -5.50 -13.51
C SER A 313 -11.24 -4.96 -14.90
N PHE A 314 -10.43 -5.24 -15.91
CA PHE A 314 -10.70 -4.83 -17.29
C PHE A 314 -12.01 -5.42 -17.83
N SER A 315 -12.26 -6.71 -17.56
CA SER A 315 -13.49 -7.39 -17.99
C SER A 315 -14.72 -6.86 -17.26
N ALA A 316 -14.62 -6.67 -15.94
CA ALA A 316 -15.73 -6.18 -15.11
C ALA A 316 -16.15 -4.76 -15.51
N VAL A 317 -15.18 -3.85 -15.70
CA VAL A 317 -15.46 -2.48 -16.14
C VAL A 317 -16.05 -2.46 -17.55
N SER A 318 -15.51 -3.26 -18.49
CA SER A 318 -16.05 -3.37 -19.84
C SER A 318 -17.50 -3.87 -19.87
N ALA A 319 -17.79 -4.92 -19.08
CA ALA A 319 -19.15 -5.45 -18.96
C ALA A 319 -20.12 -4.44 -18.36
N PHE A 320 -19.66 -3.69 -17.35
CA PHE A 320 -20.44 -2.63 -16.74
C PHE A 320 -20.75 -1.47 -17.70
N LEU A 321 -19.76 -1.03 -18.49
CA LEU A 321 -19.96 0.00 -19.51
C LEU A 321 -20.94 -0.44 -20.60
N VAL A 322 -20.85 -1.68 -21.06
CA VAL A 322 -21.79 -2.25 -22.02
C VAL A 322 -23.20 -2.32 -21.43
N ALA A 323 -23.35 -2.72 -20.16
CA ALA A 323 -24.66 -2.74 -19.50
C ALA A 323 -25.27 -1.32 -19.40
N VAL A 324 -24.49 -0.31 -19.05
CA VAL A 324 -24.95 1.09 -19.03
C VAL A 324 -25.36 1.57 -20.42
N ALA A 325 -24.59 1.26 -21.46
CA ALA A 325 -24.92 1.60 -22.84
C ALA A 325 -26.21 0.92 -23.30
N LEU A 326 -26.43 -0.35 -22.93
CA LEU A 326 -27.68 -1.06 -23.19
C LEU A 326 -28.88 -0.36 -22.52
N LEU A 327 -28.75 0.01 -21.25
CA LEU A 327 -29.81 0.75 -20.53
C LEU A 327 -30.08 2.11 -21.18
N ALA A 328 -29.03 2.87 -21.52
CA ALA A 328 -29.16 4.17 -22.19
C ALA A 328 -29.83 4.06 -23.57
N SER A 329 -29.59 2.95 -24.28
CA SER A 329 -30.18 2.67 -25.60
C SER A 329 -31.62 2.20 -25.51
N TYR A 330 -32.03 1.56 -24.44
CA TYR A 330 -33.35 0.97 -24.27
C TYR A 330 -34.48 2.02 -24.27
N PHE A 331 -34.29 3.15 -23.60
CA PHE A 331 -35.32 4.20 -23.52
C PHE A 331 -35.67 4.82 -24.88
N PRO A 332 -34.70 5.26 -25.73
CA PRO A 332 -34.99 5.72 -27.06
C PRO A 332 -35.65 4.65 -27.93
N ALA A 333 -35.15 3.42 -27.84
CA ALA A 333 -35.71 2.29 -28.59
C ALA A 333 -37.17 2.00 -28.21
N ARG A 334 -37.51 2.03 -26.91
CA ARG A 334 -38.89 1.90 -26.43
C ARG A 334 -39.80 3.01 -26.93
N ARG A 335 -39.32 4.25 -26.98
CA ARG A 335 -40.06 5.38 -27.57
C ARG A 335 -40.33 5.16 -29.04
N ALA A 336 -39.33 4.71 -29.81
CA ALA A 336 -39.46 4.41 -31.22
C ALA A 336 -40.50 3.35 -31.54
N MET A 337 -40.65 2.32 -30.71
CA MET A 337 -41.65 1.25 -30.88
C MET A 337 -43.11 1.74 -30.69
N ASN A 338 -43.32 2.85 -30.00
CA ASN A 338 -44.65 3.40 -29.68
C ASN A 338 -45.03 4.57 -30.60
N VAL A 339 -44.32 4.78 -31.70
CA VAL A 339 -44.68 5.80 -32.68
C VAL A 339 -45.91 5.33 -33.43
N ASP A 340 -46.94 6.19 -33.49
CA ASP A 340 -48.13 5.94 -34.27
C ASP A 340 -47.84 6.07 -35.77
N PRO A 341 -48.07 4.98 -36.56
CA PRO A 341 -47.77 5.01 -37.99
C PRO A 341 -48.53 6.11 -38.76
N LEU A 342 -49.74 6.50 -38.29
CA LEU A 342 -50.53 7.55 -38.90
C LEU A 342 -49.90 8.95 -38.71
N ILE A 343 -49.29 9.20 -37.59
CA ILE A 343 -48.59 10.46 -37.29
C ILE A 343 -47.27 10.51 -38.06
N ALA A 344 -46.54 9.39 -38.14
CA ALA A 344 -45.26 9.29 -38.87
C ALA A 344 -45.43 9.54 -40.40
N LEU A 345 -46.60 9.22 -40.96
CA LEU A 345 -46.87 9.39 -42.41
C LEU A 345 -47.45 10.78 -42.74
N ARG A 346 -47.98 11.55 -41.78
CA ARG A 346 -48.58 12.89 -42.02
C ARG A 346 -47.53 14.02 -42.17
N GLY A 347 -46.26 13.81 -41.85
CA GLY A 347 -45.15 14.70 -42.25
C GLY A 347 -45.22 16.14 -41.70
N GLU A 348 -45.84 16.40 -40.54
CA GLU A 348 -45.78 17.68 -39.84
C GLU A 348 -45.02 17.57 -38.51
#